data_0c81639646ffc3fad11a57a3dc36c6b7
#
_entry.id   0c81639646ffc3fad11a57a3dc36c6b7
#
_cell.length_a   1.000
_cell.length_b   1.000
_cell.length_c   1.000
_cell.angle_alpha   90.00
_cell.angle_beta   90.00
_cell.angle_gamma   90.00
#
_symmetry.space_group_name_H-M   'P 1'
#
loop_
_entity.id
_entity.type
_entity.pdbx_description
1 polymer ?
#
loop_
_entity_poly.entity_id
_entity_poly.type
_entity_poly.pdbx_seq_one_letter_code
_entity_poly.pdbx_strand_id
1 'polypeptide(L)'
;MTIADRIQSLRKAKGMSQEELADKVGVSRQSVSKWESEQAAPDLDKIVIMSDIFEVTTDYLLKGIEPVKTDDHKTMADVIDQRVLTEKNGKRAKTALKWFLIGFGILLAIDIISMIIYIIINGFPV
;
A
#
# COMPACT_ATOMS: atom_id res chain seq x y z
N MET A 1 -3.15 -16.84 20.57
CA MET A 1 -3.55 -15.65 21.34
C MET A 1 -5.06 -15.54 21.27
N THR A 2 -5.72 -15.69 22.41
CA THR A 2 -7.19 -15.66 22.51
C THR A 2 -7.73 -14.24 22.56
N ILE A 3 -9.05 -14.05 22.49
CA ILE A 3 -9.66 -12.74 22.68
C ILE A 3 -9.38 -12.18 24.09
N ALA A 4 -9.37 -13.07 25.10
CA ALA A 4 -9.03 -12.71 26.47
C ALA A 4 -7.61 -12.14 26.59
N ASP A 5 -6.64 -12.81 25.98
CA ASP A 5 -5.26 -12.35 25.95
C ASP A 5 -5.11 -10.97 25.27
N ARG A 6 -5.86 -10.75 24.17
CA ARG A 6 -5.84 -9.46 23.46
C ARG A 6 -6.43 -8.34 24.30
N ILE A 7 -7.59 -8.58 24.92
CA ILE A 7 -8.21 -7.60 25.82
C ILE A 7 -7.24 -7.21 26.94
N GLN A 8 -6.63 -8.20 27.60
CA GLN A 8 -5.69 -7.97 28.68
C GLN A 8 -4.45 -7.21 28.21
N SER A 9 -3.88 -7.60 27.08
CA SER A 9 -2.68 -6.97 26.51
C SER A 9 -2.93 -5.52 26.10
N LEU A 10 -4.05 -5.24 25.43
CA LEU A 10 -4.44 -3.89 25.00
C LEU A 10 -4.72 -2.99 26.21
N ARG A 11 -5.43 -3.51 27.22
CA ARG A 11 -5.69 -2.79 28.46
C ARG A 11 -4.37 -2.39 29.15
N LYS A 12 -3.45 -3.34 29.31
CA LYS A 12 -2.14 -3.09 29.91
C LYS A 12 -1.31 -2.11 29.09
N ALA A 13 -1.33 -2.22 27.76
CA ALA A 13 -0.64 -1.30 26.86
C ALA A 13 -1.15 0.14 26.99
N LYS A 14 -2.44 0.32 27.26
CA LYS A 14 -3.06 1.63 27.55
C LYS A 14 -2.88 2.06 29.02
N GLY A 15 -2.20 1.29 29.85
CA GLY A 15 -1.96 1.59 31.28
C GLY A 15 -3.22 1.56 32.14
N MET A 16 -4.31 0.90 31.71
CA MET A 16 -5.58 0.87 32.41
C MET A 16 -5.68 -0.30 33.39
N SER A 17 -6.30 -0.08 34.56
CA SER A 17 -6.76 -1.15 35.45
C SER A 17 -8.01 -1.84 34.88
N GLN A 18 -8.35 -3.01 35.45
CA GLN A 18 -9.62 -3.68 35.09
C GLN A 18 -10.84 -2.83 35.42
N GLU A 19 -10.77 -2.05 36.46
CA GLU A 19 -11.83 -1.14 36.93
C GLU A 19 -12.02 0.02 35.96
N GLU A 20 -10.94 0.66 35.52
CA GLU A 20 -10.98 1.74 34.54
C GLU A 20 -11.51 1.28 33.18
N LEU A 21 -11.13 0.08 32.73
CA LEU A 21 -11.71 -0.49 31.53
C LEU A 21 -13.22 -0.77 31.71
N ALA A 22 -13.61 -1.32 32.85
CA ALA A 22 -15.00 -1.62 33.17
C ALA A 22 -15.88 -0.36 33.15
N ASP A 23 -15.39 0.72 33.74
CA ASP A 23 -16.08 2.01 33.76
C ASP A 23 -16.27 2.57 32.34
N LYS A 24 -15.23 2.50 31.51
CA LYS A 24 -15.29 2.97 30.11
C LYS A 24 -16.23 2.14 29.24
N VAL A 25 -16.29 0.83 29.47
CA VAL A 25 -17.16 -0.10 28.73
C VAL A 25 -18.60 -0.11 29.26
N GLY A 26 -18.81 0.41 30.48
CA GLY A 26 -20.11 0.41 31.17
C GLY A 26 -20.50 -0.96 31.70
N VAL A 27 -19.55 -1.66 32.34
CA VAL A 27 -19.76 -2.98 32.97
C VAL A 27 -19.12 -3.03 34.35
N SER A 28 -19.34 -4.10 35.10
CA SER A 28 -18.66 -4.30 36.37
C SER A 28 -17.20 -4.75 36.15
N ARG A 29 -16.29 -4.43 37.07
CA ARG A 29 -14.92 -4.96 37.10
C ARG A 29 -14.90 -6.48 37.01
N GLN A 30 -15.85 -7.15 37.63
CA GLN A 30 -15.98 -8.60 37.63
C GLN A 30 -16.22 -9.16 36.23
N SER A 31 -16.97 -8.43 35.37
CA SER A 31 -17.16 -8.80 33.97
C SER A 31 -15.84 -8.78 33.21
N VAL A 32 -15.05 -7.71 33.32
CA VAL A 32 -13.74 -7.61 32.70
C VAL A 32 -12.81 -8.72 33.18
N SER A 33 -12.79 -8.98 34.49
CA SER A 33 -11.99 -10.08 35.06
C SER A 33 -12.36 -11.44 34.50
N LYS A 34 -13.67 -11.72 34.32
CA LYS A 34 -14.14 -12.97 33.70
C LYS A 34 -13.78 -13.08 32.22
N TRP A 35 -13.79 -11.98 31.49
CA TRP A 35 -13.39 -11.96 30.08
C TRP A 35 -11.88 -12.24 29.94
N GLU A 36 -11.05 -11.64 30.78
CA GLU A 36 -9.60 -11.84 30.75
C GLU A 36 -9.18 -13.23 31.26
N SER A 37 -10.01 -13.90 32.06
CA SER A 37 -9.78 -15.26 32.55
C SER A 37 -10.50 -16.36 31.74
N GLU A 38 -11.09 -16.03 30.60
CA GLU A 38 -11.84 -16.92 29.73
C GLU A 38 -13.07 -17.60 30.38
N GLN A 39 -13.53 -17.08 31.50
CA GLN A 39 -14.73 -17.59 32.19
C GLN A 39 -16.03 -17.10 31.53
N ALA A 40 -15.97 -16.03 30.78
CA ALA A 40 -17.06 -15.49 29.99
C ALA A 40 -16.51 -14.76 28.77
N ALA A 41 -17.34 -14.64 27.74
CA ALA A 41 -17.03 -13.81 26.58
C ALA A 41 -17.81 -12.48 26.65
N PRO A 42 -17.22 -11.37 26.17
CA PRO A 42 -17.96 -10.12 26.04
C PRO A 42 -18.98 -10.20 24.91
N ASP A 43 -20.12 -9.53 25.08
CA ASP A 43 -21.11 -9.37 24.04
C ASP A 43 -20.57 -8.51 22.89
N LEU A 44 -21.19 -8.64 21.72
CA LEU A 44 -20.75 -7.93 20.52
C LEU A 44 -20.71 -6.40 20.71
N ASP A 45 -21.71 -5.84 21.38
CA ASP A 45 -21.76 -4.40 21.68
C ASP A 45 -20.56 -3.97 22.52
N LYS A 46 -20.13 -4.80 23.47
CA LYS A 46 -18.96 -4.54 24.33
C LYS A 46 -17.67 -4.66 23.55
N ILE A 47 -17.60 -5.56 22.58
CA ILE A 47 -16.46 -5.70 21.66
C ILE A 47 -16.32 -4.44 20.81
N VAL A 48 -17.41 -3.90 20.28
CA VAL A 48 -17.38 -2.64 19.51
C VAL A 48 -16.87 -1.49 20.37
N ILE A 49 -17.42 -1.31 21.56
CA ILE A 49 -16.97 -0.27 22.50
C ILE A 49 -15.48 -0.42 22.85
N MET A 50 -15.03 -1.64 23.12
CA MET A 50 -13.63 -1.90 23.41
C MET A 50 -12.72 -1.64 22.21
N SER A 51 -13.16 -1.92 21.00
CA SER A 51 -12.38 -1.62 19.79
C SER A 51 -12.14 -0.11 19.65
N ASP A 52 -13.12 0.72 19.96
CA ASP A 52 -12.99 2.18 19.96
C ASP A 52 -12.05 2.66 21.07
N ILE A 53 -12.19 2.12 22.31
CA ILE A 53 -11.34 2.47 23.44
C ILE A 53 -9.87 2.11 23.17
N PHE A 54 -9.62 0.96 22.56
CA PHE A 54 -8.28 0.48 22.25
C PHE A 54 -7.73 1.03 20.93
N GLU A 55 -8.55 1.71 20.12
CA GLU A 55 -8.18 2.22 18.78
C GLU A 55 -7.71 1.10 17.84
N VAL A 56 -8.39 -0.02 17.89
CA VAL A 56 -8.16 -1.20 17.04
C VAL A 56 -9.45 -1.59 16.32
N THR A 57 -9.34 -2.41 15.28
CA THR A 57 -10.53 -2.94 14.60
C THR A 57 -11.19 -4.05 15.42
N THR A 58 -12.49 -4.23 15.25
CA THR A 58 -13.22 -5.36 15.83
C THR A 58 -12.67 -6.70 15.34
N ASP A 59 -12.21 -6.78 14.08
CA ASP A 59 -11.58 -7.97 13.52
C ASP A 59 -10.26 -8.31 14.22
N TYR A 60 -9.46 -7.29 14.56
CA TYR A 60 -8.26 -7.50 15.37
C TYR A 60 -8.60 -8.06 16.75
N LEU A 61 -9.60 -7.47 17.40
CA LEU A 61 -10.01 -7.89 18.73
C LEU A 61 -10.57 -9.32 18.73
N LEU A 62 -11.37 -9.70 17.72
CA LEU A 62 -12.01 -11.01 17.60
C LEU A 62 -11.06 -12.09 17.08
N LYS A 63 -10.30 -11.81 16.03
CA LYS A 63 -9.53 -12.81 15.28
C LYS A 63 -8.02 -12.62 15.40
N GLY A 64 -7.55 -11.48 15.90
CA GLY A 64 -6.13 -11.14 15.92
C GLY A 64 -5.56 -10.81 14.53
N ILE A 65 -6.42 -10.52 13.57
CA ILE A 65 -6.02 -10.08 12.24
C ILE A 65 -5.69 -8.60 12.36
N GLU A 66 -4.39 -8.27 12.36
CA GLU A 66 -4.00 -6.87 12.23
C GLU A 66 -4.59 -6.33 10.92
N PRO A 67 -5.20 -5.14 10.94
CA PRO A 67 -5.51 -4.48 9.70
C PRO A 67 -4.19 -4.43 8.94
N VAL A 68 -4.14 -5.03 7.77
CA VAL A 68 -3.08 -4.74 6.83
C VAL A 68 -3.05 -3.23 6.78
N LYS A 69 -2.00 -2.60 7.29
CA LYS A 69 -1.74 -1.20 7.04
C LYS A 69 -1.62 -1.10 5.53
N THR A 70 -2.74 -0.96 4.89
CA THR A 70 -2.77 -0.30 3.62
C THR A 70 -2.40 1.14 3.97
N ASP A 71 -1.08 1.42 3.98
CA ASP A 71 -0.54 2.77 3.87
C ASP A 71 -0.90 3.34 2.49
N ASP A 72 -2.09 3.03 2.08
CA ASP A 72 -2.68 3.51 0.86
C ASP A 72 -4.13 3.88 1.16
N HIS A 73 -4.31 5.14 1.55
CA HIS A 73 -5.41 5.91 0.99
C HIS A 73 -5.19 6.01 -0.55
N LYS A 74 -4.91 4.88 -1.20
CA LYS A 74 -5.12 4.80 -2.64
C LYS A 74 -6.62 4.74 -2.84
N THR A 75 -7.20 5.91 -2.89
CA THR A 75 -8.55 6.09 -3.38
C THR A 75 -8.62 5.40 -4.74
N MET A 76 -9.75 4.82 -5.11
CA MET A 76 -9.97 4.28 -6.47
C MET A 76 -9.48 5.26 -7.55
N ALA A 77 -9.51 6.57 -7.27
CA ALA A 77 -8.94 7.61 -8.11
C ALA A 77 -7.44 7.47 -8.31
N ASP A 78 -6.66 7.14 -7.26
CA ASP A 78 -5.20 7.00 -7.36
C ASP A 78 -4.81 5.74 -8.14
N VAL A 79 -5.58 4.66 -8.01
CA VAL A 79 -5.36 3.43 -8.78
C VAL A 79 -5.67 3.65 -10.27
N ILE A 80 -6.71 4.42 -10.57
CA ILE A 80 -7.08 4.78 -11.94
C ILE A 80 -6.04 5.72 -12.53
N ASP A 81 -5.55 6.70 -11.76
CA ASP A 81 -4.55 7.66 -12.21
C ASP A 81 -3.19 6.98 -12.49
N GLN A 82 -2.76 6.04 -11.63
CA GLN A 82 -1.57 5.23 -11.90
C GLN A 82 -1.68 4.40 -13.18
N ARG A 83 -2.84 3.79 -13.45
CA ARG A 83 -3.04 3.05 -14.70
C ARG A 83 -3.01 3.96 -15.93
N VAL A 84 -3.65 5.13 -15.86
CA VAL A 84 -3.68 6.11 -16.93
C VAL A 84 -2.29 6.69 -17.20
N LEU A 85 -1.52 7.00 -16.15
CA LEU A 85 -0.15 7.51 -16.27
C LEU A 85 0.81 6.47 -16.87
N THR A 86 0.67 5.20 -16.50
CA THR A 86 1.49 4.10 -17.05
C THR A 86 1.21 3.90 -18.54
N GLU A 87 -0.04 3.97 -18.96
CA GLU A 87 -0.42 3.85 -20.36
C GLU A 87 0.04 5.04 -21.20
N LYS A 88 -0.05 6.25 -20.65
CA LYS A 88 0.41 7.49 -21.30
C LYS A 88 1.94 7.55 -21.46
N ASN A 89 2.68 7.07 -20.46
CA ASN A 89 4.14 6.98 -20.53
C ASN A 89 4.61 5.92 -21.51
N GLY A 90 3.92 4.79 -21.61
CA GLY A 90 4.22 3.75 -22.60
C GLY A 90 4.05 4.22 -24.05
N LYS A 91 3.04 5.04 -24.34
CA LYS A 91 2.84 5.63 -25.68
C LYS A 91 3.91 6.66 -26.00
N ARG A 92 4.30 7.51 -25.06
CA ARG A 92 5.38 8.51 -25.24
C ARG A 92 6.75 7.87 -25.44
N ALA A 93 7.08 6.81 -24.71
CA ALA A 93 8.33 6.08 -24.86
C ALA A 93 8.46 5.44 -26.26
N LYS A 94 7.39 4.82 -26.78
CA LYS A 94 7.37 4.25 -28.13
C LYS A 94 7.51 5.32 -29.22
N THR A 95 6.90 6.48 -29.03
CA THR A 95 7.02 7.60 -29.97
C THR A 95 8.43 8.20 -29.95
N ALA A 96 9.02 8.39 -28.77
CA ALA A 96 10.39 8.90 -28.64
C ALA A 96 11.41 7.96 -29.29
N LEU A 97 11.28 6.65 -29.08
CA LEU A 97 12.13 5.64 -29.71
C LEU A 97 12.00 5.67 -31.25
N LYS A 98 10.79 5.83 -31.77
CA LYS A 98 10.55 5.95 -33.22
C LYS A 98 11.25 7.16 -33.84
N TRP A 99 11.16 8.32 -33.20
CA TRP A 99 11.85 9.54 -33.65
C TRP A 99 13.37 9.41 -33.56
N PHE A 100 13.89 8.76 -32.52
CA PHE A 100 15.31 8.47 -32.39
C PHE A 100 15.83 7.59 -33.52
N LEU A 101 15.11 6.50 -33.87
CA LEU A 101 15.46 5.60 -34.98
C LEU A 101 15.43 6.31 -36.34
N ILE A 102 14.45 7.18 -36.56
CA ILE A 102 14.36 7.98 -37.80
C ILE A 102 15.55 8.95 -37.88
N GLY A 103 15.88 9.67 -36.82
CA GLY A 103 17.02 10.58 -36.76
C GLY A 103 18.36 9.86 -37.03
N PHE A 104 18.56 8.70 -36.42
CA PHE A 104 19.74 7.86 -36.63
C PHE A 104 19.84 7.35 -38.09
N GLY A 105 18.72 6.94 -38.68
CA GLY A 105 18.68 6.53 -40.10
C GLY A 105 19.04 7.66 -41.05
N ILE A 106 18.59 8.89 -40.80
CA ILE A 106 18.93 10.08 -41.59
C ILE A 106 20.43 10.39 -41.50
N LEU A 107 21.02 10.28 -40.30
CA LEU A 107 22.45 10.52 -40.06
C LEU A 107 23.30 9.52 -40.88
N LEU A 108 22.97 8.25 -40.83
CA LEU A 108 23.64 7.22 -41.66
C LEU A 108 23.51 7.47 -43.17
N ALA A 109 22.35 7.93 -43.63
CA ALA A 109 22.14 8.28 -45.05
C ALA A 109 23.03 9.45 -45.48
N ILE A 110 23.22 10.46 -44.63
CA ILE A 110 24.13 11.59 -44.88
C ILE A 110 25.58 11.11 -45.00
N ASP A 111 26.01 10.23 -44.08
CA ASP A 111 27.39 9.66 -44.12
C ASP A 111 27.65 8.86 -45.41
N ILE A 112 26.68 8.05 -45.83
CA ILE A 112 26.78 7.27 -47.06
C ILE A 112 26.84 8.20 -48.29
N ILE A 113 26.02 9.23 -48.34
CA ILE A 113 26.02 10.21 -49.43
C ILE A 113 27.34 10.98 -49.45
N SER A 114 27.85 11.39 -48.31
CA SER A 114 29.14 12.06 -48.19
C SER A 114 30.29 11.18 -48.68
N MET A 115 30.25 9.89 -48.34
CA MET A 115 31.24 8.91 -48.81
C MET A 115 31.18 8.73 -50.34
N ILE A 116 29.99 8.65 -50.90
CA ILE A 116 29.80 8.55 -52.35
C ILE A 116 30.33 9.79 -53.09
N ILE A 117 30.01 10.98 -52.60
CA ILE A 117 30.51 12.25 -53.15
C ILE A 117 32.04 12.30 -53.06
N TYR A 118 32.62 11.89 -51.92
CA TYR A 118 34.08 11.84 -51.78
C TYR A 118 34.75 10.91 -52.80
N ILE A 119 34.20 9.72 -53.05
CA ILE A 119 34.70 8.77 -54.04
C ILE A 119 34.58 9.32 -55.49
N ILE A 120 33.48 10.02 -55.81
CA ILE A 120 33.28 10.63 -57.12
C ILE A 120 34.26 11.74 -57.41
N ILE A 121 34.57 12.57 -56.40
CA ILE A 121 35.52 13.71 -56.56
C ILE A 121 36.96 13.26 -56.59
N ASN A 122 37.37 12.32 -55.72
CA ASN A 122 38.75 11.92 -55.54
C ASN A 122 39.14 10.62 -56.33
N GLY A 123 38.21 9.99 -56.99
CA GLY A 123 38.44 8.68 -57.65
C GLY A 123 38.58 7.54 -56.65
N PHE A 124 38.51 6.31 -57.17
CA PHE A 124 38.71 5.11 -56.33
C PHE A 124 40.17 5.10 -55.84
N PRO A 125 40.43 4.87 -54.54
CA PRO A 125 41.78 4.58 -54.10
C PRO A 125 42.22 3.24 -54.69
N VAL A 126 43.17 3.26 -55.59
CA VAL A 126 43.81 2.07 -56.16
C VAL A 126 44.93 1.65 -55.22
#